data_c8f88462c96fd8698aae5280745fbc3a
#
_entry.id   c8f88462c96fd8698aae5280745fbc3a
#
_cell.length_a   1.000
_cell.length_b   1.000
_cell.length_c   1.000
_cell.angle_alpha   90.00
_cell.angle_beta   90.00
_cell.angle_gamma   90.00
#
_symmetry.space_group_name_H-M   'P 1'
#
loop_
_entity.id
_entity.type
_entity.pdbx_description
1 polymer ?
#
loop_
_entity_poly.entity_id
_entity_poly.type
_entity_poly.pdbx_seq_one_letter_code
_entity_poly.pdbx_strand_id
1 'polypeptide(L)'
;AYAYPTGDQYRSANETNIDEQILNLKATLLRGNHTISVGYDMHEKFVSNLFIAYENGRWRWNSVDDFLNGNVTYMRFNKPVDGNLMTGAAVVDSEMSTFYIEDVVDVSDILTLNFGVRVDTIEQPENTAGYNPAFEALAGFANNLPLDSSVIQPRFGYKLDIGGTKFISSMDRVEGAELTGGIGVFSGRVPTVWLTNPAANTGVATIYASRGYDINLGTGDWRDYYDGLDLACLMPDAQPNANGPCADLSAYAGAGSAVANHPNFDVPSDLKMSMDLTLYLRGGAKLTANYIKSQVLDAVDFTDAGVAASDVVQVAADGRTVYSEEYTQNIIMRNTSKGGMESFT
;
A
#
# COMPACT_ATOMS: atom_id res chain seq x y z
N ALA A 1 -4.34 -23.17 -27.98
CA ALA A 1 -3.10 -23.68 -27.41
C ALA A 1 -3.31 -23.87 -25.91
N TYR A 2 -2.97 -25.05 -25.39
CA TYR A 2 -3.01 -25.32 -23.95
C TYR A 2 -1.62 -25.00 -23.39
N ALA A 3 -1.55 -24.18 -22.32
CA ALA A 3 -0.33 -23.97 -21.56
C ALA A 3 -0.31 -24.95 -20.39
N TYR A 4 0.82 -25.64 -20.20
CA TYR A 4 1.05 -26.51 -19.05
C TYR A 4 2.07 -25.81 -18.13
N PRO A 5 1.62 -25.03 -17.12
CA PRO A 5 2.54 -24.41 -16.18
C PRO A 5 3.11 -25.47 -15.25
N THR A 6 4.42 -25.43 -15.04
CA THR A 6 5.10 -26.25 -14.05
C THR A 6 5.82 -25.33 -13.07
N GLY A 7 5.57 -25.50 -11.78
CA GLY A 7 6.15 -24.67 -10.73
C GLY A 7 5.49 -23.29 -10.57
N ASP A 8 5.92 -22.55 -9.56
CA ASP A 8 5.46 -21.17 -9.27
C ASP A 8 6.50 -20.16 -9.76
N GLN A 9 6.13 -19.39 -10.76
CA GLN A 9 7.01 -18.37 -11.36
C GLN A 9 7.21 -17.13 -10.47
N TYR A 10 6.34 -16.91 -9.47
CA TYR A 10 6.33 -15.67 -8.67
C TYR A 10 6.93 -15.86 -7.27
N ARG A 11 6.96 -17.09 -6.74
CA ARG A 11 7.28 -17.35 -5.33
C ARG A 11 8.54 -18.18 -5.12
N SER A 12 9.43 -18.22 -6.09
CA SER A 12 10.70 -18.96 -5.97
C SER A 12 11.62 -18.34 -4.91
N ALA A 13 11.62 -17.02 -4.78
CA ALA A 13 12.28 -16.30 -3.70
C ALA A 13 11.24 -15.43 -2.98
N ASN A 14 10.63 -15.99 -1.93
CA ASN A 14 9.58 -15.33 -1.16
C ASN A 14 9.66 -15.74 0.31
N GLU A 15 10.05 -14.80 1.15
CA GLU A 15 10.10 -14.96 2.60
C GLU A 15 9.72 -13.64 3.27
N THR A 16 8.85 -13.70 4.28
CA THR A 16 8.47 -12.51 5.05
C THR A 16 8.64 -12.79 6.53
N ASN A 17 9.45 -11.99 7.19
CA ASN A 17 9.62 -11.96 8.64
C ASN A 17 9.12 -10.63 9.16
N ILE A 18 8.30 -10.67 10.21
CA ILE A 18 7.74 -9.49 10.87
C ILE A 18 7.94 -9.65 12.37
N ASP A 19 8.63 -8.67 12.96
CA ASP A 19 8.70 -8.49 14.40
C ASP A 19 7.92 -7.24 14.78
N GLU A 20 7.03 -7.35 15.77
CA GLU A 20 6.16 -6.25 16.18
C GLU A 20 6.16 -6.12 17.72
N GLN A 21 6.36 -4.90 18.20
CA GLN A 21 6.21 -4.55 19.60
C GLN A 21 5.07 -3.54 19.76
N ILE A 22 4.20 -3.80 20.72
CA ILE A 22 3.02 -2.96 20.95
C ILE A 22 2.98 -2.57 22.43
N LEU A 23 2.91 -1.26 22.67
CA LEU A 23 2.66 -0.71 24.02
C LEU A 23 1.35 0.09 23.98
N ASN A 24 0.44 -0.22 24.90
CA ASN A 24 -0.81 0.53 25.07
C ASN A 24 -0.93 1.02 26.52
N LEU A 25 -1.08 2.31 26.69
CA LEU A 25 -1.31 2.95 28.00
C LEU A 25 -2.60 3.74 27.95
N LYS A 26 -3.45 3.55 28.95
CA LYS A 26 -4.71 4.31 29.10
C LYS A 26 -4.94 4.67 30.55
N ALA A 27 -5.30 5.92 30.80
CA ALA A 27 -5.81 6.38 32.08
C ALA A 27 -7.21 6.97 31.90
N THR A 28 -8.10 6.71 32.86
CA THR A 28 -9.47 7.26 32.87
C THR A 28 -9.74 7.91 34.22
N LEU A 29 -10.21 9.17 34.17
CA LEU A 29 -10.60 9.96 35.33
C LEU A 29 -12.10 10.20 35.29
N LEU A 30 -12.79 9.81 36.37
CA LEU A 30 -14.18 10.10 36.58
C LEU A 30 -14.30 11.33 37.53
N ARG A 31 -14.88 12.42 37.06
CA ARG A 31 -15.03 13.64 37.86
C ARG A 31 -16.37 14.33 37.60
N GLY A 32 -17.29 14.18 38.56
CA GLY A 32 -18.67 14.67 38.40
C GLY A 32 -19.37 13.95 37.27
N ASN A 33 -19.79 14.70 36.27
CA ASN A 33 -20.43 14.21 35.05
C ASN A 33 -19.44 14.02 33.85
N HIS A 34 -18.14 14.12 34.11
CA HIS A 34 -17.10 13.92 33.12
C HIS A 34 -16.43 12.56 33.24
N THR A 35 -16.19 11.93 32.09
CA THR A 35 -15.33 10.74 31.93
C THR A 35 -14.21 11.09 30.99
N ILE A 36 -13.07 11.48 31.55
CA ILE A 36 -11.89 11.91 30.78
C ILE A 36 -10.97 10.71 30.60
N SER A 37 -10.62 10.40 29.36
CA SER A 37 -9.66 9.37 29.02
C SER A 37 -8.46 9.97 28.30
N VAL A 38 -7.25 9.52 28.67
CA VAL A 38 -5.98 9.86 28.01
C VAL A 38 -5.29 8.56 27.65
N GLY A 39 -4.76 8.46 26.46
CA GLY A 39 -4.05 7.26 26.05
C GLY A 39 -2.85 7.55 25.16
N TYR A 40 -1.92 6.59 25.18
CA TYR A 40 -0.77 6.53 24.32
C TYR A 40 -0.61 5.10 23.82
N ASP A 41 -0.51 4.94 22.51
CA ASP A 41 -0.22 3.67 21.86
C ASP A 41 1.06 3.80 21.04
N MET A 42 1.91 2.80 21.07
CA MET A 42 3.13 2.70 20.28
C MET A 42 3.18 1.34 19.60
N HIS A 43 3.48 1.33 18.33
CA HIS A 43 3.72 0.15 17.50
C HIS A 43 5.06 0.30 16.81
N GLU A 44 6.04 -0.46 17.24
CA GLU A 44 7.30 -0.63 16.51
C GLU A 44 7.18 -1.89 15.64
N LYS A 45 7.54 -1.78 14.39
CA LYS A 45 7.46 -2.88 13.43
C LYS A 45 8.71 -2.95 12.58
N PHE A 46 9.41 -4.09 12.66
CA PHE A 46 10.44 -4.49 11.72
C PHE A 46 9.87 -5.46 10.71
N VAL A 47 10.16 -5.25 9.43
CA VAL A 47 9.75 -6.12 8.33
C VAL A 47 10.95 -6.42 7.45
N SER A 48 11.24 -7.70 7.26
CA SER A 48 12.12 -8.19 6.20
C SER A 48 11.28 -8.99 5.21
N ASN A 49 11.11 -8.46 4.00
CA ASN A 49 10.30 -9.06 2.96
C ASN A 49 11.12 -9.32 1.70
N LEU A 50 11.51 -10.56 1.50
CA LEU A 50 12.11 -11.04 0.27
C LEU A 50 10.98 -11.43 -0.69
N PHE A 51 10.90 -10.77 -1.83
CA PHE A 51 10.02 -11.16 -2.93
C PHE A 51 10.66 -10.80 -4.27
N ILE A 52 11.25 -11.80 -4.91
CA ILE A 52 11.84 -11.66 -6.23
C ILE A 52 11.09 -12.59 -7.18
N ALA A 53 10.16 -12.01 -7.94
CA ALA A 53 9.45 -12.77 -8.97
C ALA A 53 10.41 -13.19 -10.09
N TYR A 54 10.26 -14.40 -10.59
CA TYR A 54 11.11 -14.99 -11.65
C TYR A 54 12.59 -15.18 -11.26
N GLU A 55 12.87 -15.31 -9.99
CA GLU A 55 14.24 -15.51 -9.51
C GLU A 55 14.89 -16.74 -10.16
N ASN A 56 14.18 -17.86 -10.25
CA ASN A 56 14.63 -19.08 -10.93
C ASN A 56 14.37 -19.10 -12.44
N GLY A 57 14.01 -17.94 -13.01
CA GLY A 57 13.65 -17.82 -14.40
C GLY A 57 12.26 -18.34 -14.74
N ARG A 58 11.67 -17.78 -15.76
CA ARG A 58 10.48 -18.28 -16.44
C ARG A 58 10.84 -18.63 -17.86
N TRP A 59 10.63 -19.88 -18.23
CA TRP A 59 10.95 -20.43 -19.53
C TRP A 59 9.67 -20.77 -20.28
N ARG A 60 9.68 -20.62 -21.59
CA ARG A 60 8.56 -20.99 -22.47
C ARG A 60 9.07 -21.72 -23.70
N TRP A 61 8.35 -22.75 -24.08
CA TRP A 61 8.53 -23.54 -25.30
C TRP A 61 7.22 -23.57 -26.07
N ASN A 62 7.27 -23.60 -27.39
CA ASN A 62 6.08 -23.68 -28.23
C ASN A 62 5.51 -25.10 -28.35
N SER A 63 6.32 -26.11 -28.10
CA SER A 63 5.93 -27.51 -28.18
C SER A 63 6.68 -28.38 -27.18
N VAL A 64 6.21 -29.62 -26.99
CA VAL A 64 6.93 -30.62 -26.20
C VAL A 64 8.25 -31.00 -26.87
N ASP A 65 8.29 -31.07 -28.20
CA ASP A 65 9.52 -31.35 -28.94
C ASP A 65 10.55 -30.23 -28.75
N ASP A 66 10.13 -28.95 -28.72
CA ASP A 66 11.02 -27.86 -28.40
C ASP A 66 11.56 -27.94 -26.97
N PHE A 67 10.72 -28.36 -26.02
CA PHE A 67 11.16 -28.60 -24.64
C PHE A 67 12.21 -29.71 -24.56
N LEU A 68 11.98 -30.82 -25.25
CA LEU A 68 12.91 -31.96 -25.27
C LEU A 68 14.24 -31.63 -25.97
N ASN A 69 14.20 -30.77 -26.98
CA ASN A 69 15.37 -30.35 -27.76
C ASN A 69 16.05 -29.07 -27.23
N GLY A 70 15.56 -28.48 -26.14
CA GLY A 70 16.14 -27.27 -25.56
C GLY A 70 15.86 -25.96 -26.34
N ASN A 71 14.89 -25.99 -27.29
CA ASN A 71 14.54 -24.81 -28.12
C ASN A 71 13.64 -23.85 -27.35
N VAL A 72 14.23 -23.03 -26.51
CA VAL A 72 13.52 -22.03 -25.72
C VAL A 72 13.03 -20.88 -26.59
N THR A 73 11.76 -20.53 -26.53
CA THR A 73 11.19 -19.40 -27.29
C THR A 73 11.09 -18.11 -26.51
N TYR A 74 11.12 -18.18 -25.18
CA TYR A 74 11.07 -17.01 -24.33
C TYR A 74 11.64 -17.36 -22.96
N MET A 75 12.40 -16.41 -22.40
CA MET A 75 12.81 -16.44 -21.00
C MET A 75 12.63 -15.09 -20.33
N ARG A 76 12.45 -15.12 -19.02
CA ARG A 76 12.37 -13.93 -18.15
C ARG A 76 13.00 -14.30 -16.82
N PHE A 77 13.77 -13.38 -16.27
CA PHE A 77 14.32 -13.53 -14.92
C PHE A 77 14.42 -12.19 -14.21
N ASN A 78 14.56 -12.25 -12.91
CA ASN A 78 14.88 -11.13 -12.05
C ASN A 78 15.88 -11.59 -11.00
N LYS A 79 17.03 -10.99 -10.93
CA LYS A 79 18.14 -11.39 -10.06
C LYS A 79 18.70 -10.19 -9.31
N PRO A 80 19.13 -10.36 -8.06
CA PRO A 80 19.93 -9.33 -7.39
C PRO A 80 21.22 -9.04 -8.15
N VAL A 81 21.61 -7.76 -8.15
CA VAL A 81 22.80 -7.29 -8.90
C VAL A 81 24.12 -7.93 -8.43
N ASP A 82 24.19 -8.35 -7.16
CA ASP A 82 25.35 -8.95 -6.53
C ASP A 82 25.21 -10.47 -6.28
N GLY A 83 24.10 -11.07 -6.76
CA GLY A 83 23.80 -12.48 -6.53
C GLY A 83 23.31 -12.82 -5.13
N ASN A 84 23.27 -11.88 -4.20
CA ASN A 84 22.74 -12.09 -2.86
C ASN A 84 21.24 -11.80 -2.83
N LEU A 85 20.41 -12.80 -2.54
CA LEU A 85 18.94 -12.66 -2.51
C LEU A 85 18.49 -11.54 -1.58
N MET A 86 19.16 -11.34 -0.46
CA MET A 86 18.79 -10.33 0.52
C MET A 86 19.03 -8.89 0.03
N THR A 87 19.84 -8.67 -1.01
CA THR A 87 19.96 -7.34 -1.65
C THR A 87 18.67 -6.92 -2.35
N GLY A 88 17.85 -7.87 -2.78
CA GLY A 88 16.52 -7.62 -3.34
C GLY A 88 15.40 -7.64 -2.30
N ALA A 89 15.71 -7.83 -1.01
CA ALA A 89 14.71 -7.81 0.05
C ALA A 89 14.40 -6.37 0.48
N ALA A 90 13.12 -6.13 0.78
CA ALA A 90 12.73 -4.92 1.51
C ALA A 90 13.00 -5.12 3.00
N VAL A 91 13.85 -4.30 3.58
CA VAL A 91 14.05 -4.24 5.04
C VAL A 91 13.55 -2.88 5.50
N VAL A 92 12.57 -2.88 6.38
CA VAL A 92 11.87 -1.67 6.81
C VAL A 92 11.64 -1.70 8.31
N ASP A 93 12.09 -0.65 8.98
CA ASP A 93 11.70 -0.30 10.34
C ASP A 93 10.63 0.80 10.26
N SER A 94 9.59 0.71 11.07
CA SER A 94 8.59 1.75 11.21
C SER A 94 8.07 1.83 12.63
N GLU A 95 7.88 3.05 13.11
CA GLU A 95 7.22 3.35 14.37
C GLU A 95 5.92 4.09 14.09
N MET A 96 4.83 3.63 14.71
CA MET A 96 3.59 4.37 14.74
C MET A 96 3.25 4.69 16.18
N SER A 97 3.19 5.95 16.52
CA SER A 97 2.77 6.44 17.82
C SER A 97 1.43 7.16 17.74
N THR A 98 0.63 7.00 18.79
CA THR A 98 -0.69 7.61 18.92
C THR A 98 -0.81 8.23 20.29
N PHE A 99 -1.24 9.48 20.33
CA PHE A 99 -1.69 10.14 21.54
C PHE A 99 -3.16 10.56 21.40
N TYR A 100 -3.96 10.36 22.44
CA TYR A 100 -5.34 10.86 22.43
C TYR A 100 -5.80 11.35 23.80
N ILE A 101 -6.72 12.29 23.74
CA ILE A 101 -7.53 12.72 24.90
C ILE A 101 -8.98 12.79 24.46
N GLU A 102 -9.86 12.30 25.31
CA GLU A 102 -11.32 12.27 25.10
C GLU A 102 -12.03 12.63 26.38
N ASP A 103 -13.11 13.40 26.29
CA ASP A 103 -14.02 13.66 27.40
C ASP A 103 -15.46 13.33 26.97
N VAL A 104 -16.08 12.44 27.72
CA VAL A 104 -17.51 12.15 27.63
C VAL A 104 -18.17 12.83 28.82
N VAL A 105 -19.08 13.77 28.53
CA VAL A 105 -19.77 14.55 29.55
C VAL A 105 -21.28 14.36 29.49
N ASP A 106 -21.87 13.95 30.59
CA ASP A 106 -23.32 13.92 30.78
C ASP A 106 -23.80 15.31 31.20
N VAL A 107 -24.15 16.12 30.17
CA VAL A 107 -24.58 17.50 30.37
C VAL A 107 -25.90 17.57 31.13
N SER A 108 -26.77 16.59 30.88
CA SER A 108 -28.07 16.43 31.55
C SER A 108 -28.55 14.98 31.40
N ASP A 109 -29.68 14.65 32.02
CA ASP A 109 -30.32 13.30 31.92
C ASP A 109 -30.66 12.92 30.46
N ILE A 110 -30.75 13.90 29.55
CA ILE A 110 -31.14 13.67 28.16
C ILE A 110 -30.00 13.96 27.17
N LEU A 111 -28.87 14.55 27.58
CA LEU A 111 -27.78 14.95 26.67
C LEU A 111 -26.42 14.51 27.17
N THR A 112 -25.79 13.65 26.41
CA THR A 112 -24.37 13.31 26.52
C THR A 112 -23.61 13.88 25.34
N LEU A 113 -22.48 14.51 25.58
CA LEU A 113 -21.52 14.97 24.58
C LEU A 113 -20.23 14.20 24.69
N ASN A 114 -19.57 14.00 23.54
CA ASN A 114 -18.25 13.38 23.45
C ASN A 114 -17.39 14.28 22.57
N PHE A 115 -16.22 14.65 23.02
CA PHE A 115 -15.24 15.38 22.26
C PHE A 115 -13.83 14.93 22.61
N GLY A 116 -12.99 14.89 21.61
CA GLY A 116 -11.60 14.48 21.78
C GLY A 116 -10.74 14.85 20.59
N VAL A 117 -9.47 14.66 20.79
CA VAL A 117 -8.48 14.76 19.74
C VAL A 117 -7.55 13.56 19.83
N ARG A 118 -7.22 13.00 18.69
CA ARG A 118 -6.22 11.94 18.50
C ARG A 118 -5.16 12.45 17.54
N VAL A 119 -3.91 12.16 17.81
CA VAL A 119 -2.78 12.41 16.92
C VAL A 119 -2.12 11.08 16.64
N ASP A 120 -2.09 10.70 15.37
CA ASP A 120 -1.33 9.55 14.90
C ASP A 120 -0.10 10.05 14.16
N THR A 121 1.06 9.52 14.50
CA THR A 121 2.33 9.79 13.82
C THR A 121 2.90 8.47 13.33
N ILE A 122 3.35 8.42 12.09
CA ILE A 122 4.14 7.32 11.55
C ILE A 122 5.49 7.87 11.15
N GLU A 123 6.53 7.19 11.60
CA GLU A 123 7.91 7.49 11.27
C GLU A 123 8.59 6.23 10.73
N GLN A 124 9.32 6.40 9.66
CA GLN A 124 10.26 5.40 9.14
C GLN A 124 11.66 5.92 9.44
N PRO A 125 12.34 5.43 10.51
CA PRO A 125 13.60 6.01 10.99
C PRO A 125 14.70 6.01 9.92
N GLU A 126 14.69 4.98 9.06
CA GLU A 126 15.65 4.84 7.98
C GLU A 126 15.00 4.11 6.80
N ASN A 127 15.26 4.59 5.60
CA ASN A 127 14.94 3.86 4.38
C ASN A 127 16.24 3.31 3.78
N THR A 128 16.46 2.01 3.93
CA THR A 128 17.66 1.29 3.45
C THR A 128 17.60 0.98 1.94
N ALA A 129 16.57 1.42 1.24
CA ALA A 129 16.43 1.19 -0.19
C ALA A 129 17.57 1.78 -1.00
N GLY A 130 17.99 1.08 -2.03
CA GLY A 130 19.03 1.55 -2.94
C GLY A 130 18.63 2.86 -3.65
N TYR A 131 19.49 3.87 -3.60
CA TYR A 131 19.28 5.13 -4.29
C TYR A 131 19.34 4.97 -5.80
N ASN A 132 18.34 5.52 -6.50
CA ASN A 132 18.25 5.51 -7.97
C ASN A 132 18.36 6.93 -8.53
N PRO A 133 19.52 7.32 -9.08
CA PRO A 133 19.72 8.67 -9.61
C PRO A 133 18.89 8.95 -10.87
N ALA A 134 18.54 7.94 -11.65
CA ALA A 134 17.68 8.10 -12.81
C ALA A 134 16.23 8.43 -12.41
N PHE A 135 15.74 7.81 -11.33
CA PHE A 135 14.45 8.15 -10.75
C PHE A 135 14.44 9.60 -10.24
N GLU A 136 15.46 10.02 -9.49
CA GLU A 136 15.53 11.39 -8.96
C GLU A 136 15.57 12.44 -10.09
N ALA A 137 16.33 12.18 -11.13
CA ALA A 137 16.38 13.08 -12.29
C ALA A 137 15.01 13.24 -12.97
N LEU A 138 14.18 12.21 -12.94
CA LEU A 138 12.86 12.19 -13.54
C LEU A 138 11.76 12.75 -12.61
N ALA A 139 11.77 12.34 -11.35
CA ALA A 139 10.73 12.66 -10.36
C ALA A 139 10.99 13.97 -9.60
N GLY A 140 12.26 14.44 -9.55
CA GLY A 140 12.68 15.62 -8.82
C GLY A 140 12.93 15.41 -7.31
N PHE A 141 12.90 14.16 -6.84
CA PHE A 141 13.23 13.76 -5.46
C PHE A 141 13.77 12.33 -5.43
N ALA A 142 14.49 11.98 -4.38
CA ALA A 142 15.09 10.66 -4.23
C ALA A 142 14.04 9.57 -3.95
N ASN A 143 14.20 8.36 -4.53
CA ASN A 143 13.28 7.23 -4.34
C ASN A 143 13.31 6.64 -2.93
N ASN A 144 14.37 6.88 -2.17
CA ASN A 144 14.63 6.28 -0.86
C ASN A 144 14.38 7.25 0.31
N LEU A 145 13.51 8.22 0.13
CA LEU A 145 13.10 9.08 1.25
C LEU A 145 12.26 8.27 2.26
N PRO A 146 12.47 8.47 3.56
CA PRO A 146 11.64 7.85 4.59
C PRO A 146 10.19 8.37 4.51
N LEU A 147 9.26 7.58 4.99
CA LEU A 147 7.87 7.98 5.17
C LEU A 147 7.68 8.55 6.58
N ASP A 148 7.40 9.85 6.66
CA ASP A 148 7.04 10.53 7.89
C ASP A 148 5.72 11.26 7.69
N SER A 149 4.73 11.00 8.55
CA SER A 149 3.43 11.64 8.46
C SER A 149 2.77 11.74 9.83
N SER A 150 2.01 12.81 10.05
CA SER A 150 1.25 13.01 11.28
C SER A 150 -0.14 13.53 10.97
N VAL A 151 -1.17 12.89 11.56
CA VAL A 151 -2.58 13.24 11.33
C VAL A 151 -3.24 13.61 12.64
N ILE A 152 -3.79 14.85 12.70
CA ILE A 152 -4.59 15.35 13.82
C ILE A 152 -6.05 15.05 13.55
N GLN A 153 -6.71 14.35 14.47
CA GLN A 153 -8.05 13.82 14.33
C GLN A 153 -8.98 14.37 15.42
N PRO A 154 -9.51 15.58 15.28
CA PRO A 154 -10.55 16.10 16.16
C PRO A 154 -11.85 15.31 15.94
N ARG A 155 -12.57 15.08 17.05
CA ARG A 155 -13.83 14.33 17.06
C ARG A 155 -14.82 14.98 17.99
N PHE A 156 -16.06 15.04 17.54
CA PHE A 156 -17.21 15.48 18.32
C PHE A 156 -18.36 14.52 18.09
N GLY A 157 -19.06 14.16 19.16
CA GLY A 157 -20.26 13.32 19.13
C GLY A 157 -21.29 13.78 20.14
N TYR A 158 -22.52 13.41 19.91
CA TYR A 158 -23.62 13.66 20.83
C TYR A 158 -24.60 12.51 20.85
N LYS A 159 -25.26 12.37 22.01
CA LYS A 159 -26.41 11.51 22.22
C LYS A 159 -27.49 12.35 22.91
N LEU A 160 -28.66 12.45 22.30
CA LEU A 160 -29.78 13.23 22.78
C LEU A 160 -31.05 12.37 22.87
N ASP A 161 -31.59 12.20 24.07
CA ASP A 161 -32.92 11.64 24.27
C ASP A 161 -33.96 12.71 23.89
N ILE A 162 -34.75 12.43 22.85
CA ILE A 162 -35.80 13.31 22.36
C ILE A 162 -37.19 12.73 22.65
N GLY A 163 -37.31 11.60 23.36
CA GLY A 163 -38.57 10.92 23.67
C GLY A 163 -39.55 11.82 24.38
N GLY A 164 -39.07 12.71 25.27
CA GLY A 164 -39.87 13.68 26.01
C GLY A 164 -40.34 14.90 25.21
N THR A 165 -39.92 15.07 23.96
CA THR A 165 -40.35 16.21 23.14
C THR A 165 -41.83 16.12 22.77
N LYS A 166 -42.52 17.27 22.63
CA LYS A 166 -43.96 17.32 22.26
C LYS A 166 -44.24 16.59 20.95
N PHE A 167 -43.29 16.62 20.03
CA PHE A 167 -43.43 15.95 18.73
C PHE A 167 -43.45 14.42 18.88
N ILE A 168 -42.48 13.85 19.59
CA ILE A 168 -42.36 12.40 19.78
C ILE A 168 -43.48 11.89 20.70
N SER A 169 -43.74 12.59 21.79
CA SER A 169 -44.80 12.19 22.76
C SER A 169 -46.22 12.27 22.18
N SER A 170 -46.45 12.96 21.06
CA SER A 170 -47.71 12.95 20.34
C SER A 170 -47.91 11.72 19.43
N MET A 171 -46.90 10.89 19.25
CA MET A 171 -46.96 9.68 18.43
C MET A 171 -47.41 8.49 19.26
N ASP A 172 -48.66 8.05 19.11
CA ASP A 172 -49.30 6.97 19.94
C ASP A 172 -48.53 5.66 20.02
N ARG A 173 -47.67 5.36 19.03
CA ARG A 173 -46.93 4.10 18.92
C ARG A 173 -45.48 4.21 19.36
N VAL A 174 -44.97 5.39 19.69
CA VAL A 174 -43.57 5.61 20.07
C VAL A 174 -43.48 5.75 21.58
N GLU A 175 -42.59 4.96 22.19
CA GLU A 175 -42.33 4.95 23.63
C GLU A 175 -41.07 5.75 24.00
N GLY A 176 -40.19 5.93 23.04
CA GLY A 176 -38.92 6.69 23.21
C GLY A 176 -38.29 7.00 21.88
N ALA A 177 -37.43 7.99 21.89
CA ALA A 177 -36.64 8.35 20.69
C ALA A 177 -35.27 8.90 21.08
N GLU A 178 -34.27 8.54 20.34
CA GLU A 178 -32.89 8.94 20.55
C GLU A 178 -32.29 9.48 19.24
N LEU A 179 -31.62 10.61 19.31
CA LEU A 179 -30.84 11.18 18.24
C LEU A 179 -29.38 11.10 18.63
N THR A 180 -28.57 10.38 17.83
CA THR A 180 -27.12 10.31 18.00
C THR A 180 -26.42 10.81 16.73
N GLY A 181 -25.21 11.27 16.88
CA GLY A 181 -24.43 11.68 15.73
C GLY A 181 -23.08 12.25 16.10
N GLY A 182 -22.34 12.63 15.08
CA GLY A 182 -21.03 13.24 15.29
C GLY A 182 -20.34 13.63 14.01
N ILE A 183 -19.24 14.30 14.20
CA ILE A 183 -18.33 14.71 13.14
C ILE A 183 -16.89 14.52 13.61
N GLY A 184 -16.02 14.06 12.74
CA GLY A 184 -14.60 13.90 13.09
C GLY A 184 -13.73 13.57 11.91
N VAL A 185 -12.44 13.80 12.10
CA VAL A 185 -11.40 13.34 11.20
C VAL A 185 -10.95 11.95 11.63
N PHE A 186 -10.77 11.06 10.67
CA PHE A 186 -10.35 9.68 10.90
C PHE A 186 -9.25 9.32 9.91
N SER A 187 -8.14 8.80 10.40
CA SER A 187 -7.08 8.21 9.58
C SER A 187 -7.15 6.70 9.54
N GLY A 188 -6.61 6.11 8.48
CA GLY A 188 -6.37 4.68 8.35
C GLY A 188 -5.02 4.26 8.91
N ARG A 189 -4.78 2.94 9.01
CA ARG A 189 -3.44 2.41 9.22
C ARG A 189 -2.69 2.39 7.89
N VAL A 190 -1.38 2.62 7.93
CA VAL A 190 -0.50 2.46 6.77
C VAL A 190 -0.29 0.96 6.52
N PRO A 191 -0.72 0.43 5.37
CA PRO A 191 -0.40 -0.94 5.00
C PRO A 191 1.11 -1.12 4.85
N THR A 192 1.65 -2.21 5.38
CA THR A 192 3.09 -2.51 5.32
C THR A 192 3.65 -2.46 3.88
N VAL A 193 2.84 -2.84 2.89
CA VAL A 193 3.21 -2.81 1.46
C VAL A 193 3.56 -1.40 0.95
N TRP A 194 3.06 -0.34 1.57
CA TRP A 194 3.41 1.04 1.18
C TRP A 194 4.82 1.45 1.63
N LEU A 195 5.40 0.70 2.56
CA LEU A 195 6.78 0.86 3.01
C LEU A 195 7.70 -0.14 2.28
N THR A 196 7.26 -1.40 2.14
CA THR A 196 8.09 -2.45 1.55
C THR A 196 8.21 -2.36 0.04
N ASN A 197 7.19 -1.87 -0.68
CA ASN A 197 7.28 -1.71 -2.13
C ASN A 197 8.35 -0.68 -2.56
N PRO A 198 8.44 0.52 -1.99
CA PRO A 198 9.53 1.45 -2.28
C PRO A 198 10.90 0.86 -1.92
N ALA A 199 10.99 0.10 -0.82
CA ALA A 199 12.24 -0.49 -0.37
C ALA A 199 12.74 -1.63 -1.28
N ALA A 200 11.83 -2.45 -1.84
CA ALA A 200 12.17 -3.54 -2.74
C ALA A 200 12.34 -3.11 -4.20
N ASN A 201 11.47 -2.22 -4.68
CA ASN A 201 11.41 -1.84 -6.10
C ASN A 201 12.17 -0.54 -6.34
N THR A 202 13.47 -0.59 -6.18
CA THR A 202 14.36 0.58 -6.32
C THR A 202 14.83 0.81 -7.76
N GLY A 203 14.71 -0.19 -8.62
CA GLY A 203 15.28 -0.20 -9.97
C GLY A 203 16.79 -0.41 -10.03
N VAL A 204 17.48 -0.53 -8.88
CA VAL A 204 18.94 -0.70 -8.79
C VAL A 204 19.37 -1.96 -8.03
N ALA A 205 18.51 -2.51 -7.19
CA ALA A 205 18.83 -3.68 -6.37
C ALA A 205 18.76 -4.99 -7.17
N THR A 206 17.90 -5.06 -8.16
CA THR A 206 17.67 -6.26 -8.97
C THR A 206 17.72 -5.94 -10.46
N ILE A 207 18.10 -6.93 -11.25
CA ILE A 207 18.11 -6.87 -12.70
C ILE A 207 16.95 -7.69 -13.23
N TYR A 208 16.06 -7.01 -13.93
CA TYR A 208 14.94 -7.63 -14.61
C TYR A 208 15.21 -7.71 -16.10
N ALA A 209 15.24 -8.90 -16.64
CA ALA A 209 15.48 -9.12 -18.04
C ALA A 209 14.50 -10.10 -18.66
N SER A 210 14.14 -9.84 -19.91
CA SER A 210 13.36 -10.76 -20.71
C SER A 210 13.90 -10.82 -22.13
N ARG A 211 13.91 -12.01 -22.71
CA ARG A 211 14.28 -12.24 -24.10
C ARG A 211 13.21 -13.10 -24.76
N GLY A 212 12.75 -12.66 -25.91
CA GLY A 212 11.84 -13.44 -26.79
C GLY A 212 12.57 -13.94 -28.02
N TYR A 213 12.09 -15.07 -28.55
CA TYR A 213 12.41 -15.70 -29.83
C TYR A 213 13.82 -16.27 -30.02
N ASP A 214 13.84 -17.52 -30.46
CA ASP A 214 14.99 -18.29 -30.97
C ASP A 214 16.25 -18.24 -30.10
N ILE A 215 16.05 -18.46 -28.80
CA ILE A 215 17.15 -18.68 -27.87
C ILE A 215 17.68 -20.08 -28.14
N ASN A 216 18.67 -20.17 -29.02
CA ASN A 216 19.40 -21.42 -29.20
C ASN A 216 20.42 -21.53 -28.05
N LEU A 217 20.15 -22.44 -27.12
CA LEU A 217 21.07 -22.76 -26.02
C LEU A 217 22.30 -23.60 -26.50
N GLY A 218 22.42 -23.79 -27.79
CA GLY A 218 23.49 -24.63 -28.34
C GLY A 218 23.33 -26.09 -27.93
N THR A 219 24.42 -26.73 -27.51
CA THR A 219 24.43 -28.10 -26.99
C THR A 219 24.20 -28.17 -25.47
N GLY A 220 24.01 -27.02 -24.81
CA GLY A 220 23.75 -26.93 -23.36
C GLY A 220 22.32 -27.33 -23.03
N ASP A 221 22.15 -28.07 -21.95
CA ASP A 221 20.83 -28.29 -21.36
C ASP A 221 20.35 -26.98 -20.75
N TRP A 222 19.08 -26.59 -20.96
CA TRP A 222 18.51 -25.41 -20.31
C TRP A 222 18.60 -25.46 -18.77
N ARG A 223 18.74 -26.65 -18.21
CA ARG A 223 18.94 -26.88 -16.78
C ARG A 223 20.30 -26.38 -16.29
N ASP A 224 21.31 -26.32 -17.14
CA ASP A 224 22.63 -25.80 -16.82
C ASP A 224 22.60 -24.29 -16.58
N TYR A 225 21.57 -23.60 -17.09
CA TYR A 225 21.33 -22.16 -16.89
C TYR A 225 20.42 -21.83 -15.69
N TYR A 226 19.98 -22.88 -14.97
CA TYR A 226 19.04 -22.74 -13.86
C TYR A 226 19.68 -22.05 -12.62
N ASP A 227 20.97 -22.16 -12.41
CA ASP A 227 21.71 -21.63 -11.26
C ASP A 227 21.99 -20.10 -11.35
N GLY A 228 21.33 -19.41 -12.26
CA GLY A 228 21.19 -17.96 -12.23
C GLY A 228 22.38 -17.13 -12.74
N LEU A 229 23.60 -17.60 -12.63
CA LEU A 229 24.78 -16.90 -13.14
C LEU A 229 24.88 -16.97 -14.67
N ASP A 230 24.45 -18.09 -15.24
CA ASP A 230 24.53 -18.30 -16.68
C ASP A 230 23.37 -17.67 -17.46
N LEU A 231 22.26 -17.31 -16.79
CA LEU A 231 21.16 -16.57 -17.41
C LEU A 231 21.60 -15.19 -17.93
N ALA A 232 22.56 -14.56 -17.26
CA ALA A 232 23.16 -13.31 -17.74
C ALA A 232 23.88 -13.46 -19.08
N CYS A 233 24.43 -14.64 -19.36
CA CYS A 233 25.08 -14.94 -20.62
C CYS A 233 24.12 -14.99 -21.81
N LEU A 234 22.85 -15.16 -21.56
CA LEU A 234 21.82 -15.16 -22.59
C LEU A 234 21.33 -13.75 -22.98
N MET A 235 21.83 -12.72 -22.32
CA MET A 235 21.50 -11.34 -22.68
C MET A 235 22.18 -10.96 -24.01
N PRO A 236 21.52 -10.15 -24.87
CA PRO A 236 22.03 -9.85 -26.23
C PRO A 236 23.42 -9.26 -26.26
N ASP A 237 23.78 -8.48 -25.25
CA ASP A 237 25.04 -7.75 -25.14
C ASP A 237 26.02 -8.34 -24.13
N ALA A 238 25.67 -9.50 -23.55
CA ALA A 238 26.54 -10.17 -22.60
C ALA A 238 27.81 -10.67 -23.30
N GLN A 239 28.95 -10.13 -22.88
CA GLN A 239 30.26 -10.60 -23.32
C GLN A 239 30.66 -11.77 -22.40
N PRO A 240 30.95 -12.96 -22.94
CA PRO A 240 31.46 -14.05 -22.13
C PRO A 240 32.79 -13.62 -21.49
N ASN A 241 32.85 -13.69 -20.17
CA ASN A 241 34.08 -13.44 -19.44
C ASN A 241 35.03 -14.63 -19.65
N ALA A 242 36.26 -14.40 -20.05
CA ALA A 242 37.23 -15.44 -20.38
C ALA A 242 37.59 -16.38 -19.20
N ASN A 243 37.17 -16.07 -17.96
CA ASN A 243 37.52 -16.78 -16.76
C ASN A 243 36.33 -17.07 -15.79
N GLY A 244 35.10 -17.00 -16.26
CA GLY A 244 33.97 -17.25 -15.37
C GLY A 244 32.61 -16.99 -16.01
N PRO A 245 31.54 -17.13 -15.25
CA PRO A 245 30.19 -16.85 -15.71
C PRO A 245 30.11 -15.41 -16.24
N CYS A 246 29.23 -15.14 -17.20
CA CYS A 246 28.99 -13.82 -17.84
C CYS A 246 28.60 -12.81 -16.77
N ALA A 247 29.54 -12.04 -16.28
CA ALA A 247 29.57 -11.76 -14.87
C ALA A 247 29.44 -10.31 -14.48
N ASP A 248 29.15 -9.35 -15.28
CA ASP A 248 28.86 -8.03 -14.74
C ASP A 248 27.41 -7.61 -15.01
N LEU A 249 26.50 -8.18 -14.17
CA LEU A 249 25.11 -7.77 -14.16
C LEU A 249 24.94 -6.30 -13.76
N SER A 250 25.95 -5.68 -13.15
CA SER A 250 25.90 -4.26 -12.75
C SER A 250 25.74 -3.32 -13.95
N ALA A 251 26.20 -3.73 -15.13
CA ALA A 251 25.98 -2.97 -16.37
C ALA A 251 24.49 -2.84 -16.76
N TYR A 252 23.67 -3.73 -16.26
CA TYR A 252 22.21 -3.71 -16.47
C TYR A 252 21.44 -3.14 -15.28
N ALA A 253 22.15 -2.82 -14.21
CA ALA A 253 21.59 -2.16 -13.05
C ALA A 253 21.47 -0.65 -13.32
N GLY A 254 20.40 -0.02 -12.89
CA GLY A 254 20.30 1.44 -12.85
C GLY A 254 19.35 2.09 -13.85
N ALA A 255 18.70 1.32 -14.73
CA ALA A 255 17.64 1.81 -15.60
C ALA A 255 16.27 1.17 -15.28
N GLY A 256 16.16 0.46 -14.17
CA GLY A 256 14.95 -0.26 -13.78
C GLY A 256 13.85 0.66 -13.26
N SER A 257 12.61 0.14 -13.32
CA SER A 257 11.44 0.80 -12.72
C SER A 257 11.62 0.96 -11.22
N ALA A 258 11.28 2.14 -10.69
CA ALA A 258 11.29 2.39 -9.26
C ALA A 258 9.88 2.69 -8.73
N VAL A 259 9.68 2.40 -7.47
CA VAL A 259 8.49 2.79 -6.69
C VAL A 259 8.95 3.69 -5.55
N ALA A 260 8.28 4.81 -5.33
CA ALA A 260 8.62 5.73 -4.27
C ALA A 260 7.38 6.34 -3.63
N ASN A 261 7.53 6.78 -2.38
CA ASN A 261 6.57 7.65 -1.71
C ASN A 261 6.93 9.11 -2.02
N HIS A 262 5.92 9.91 -2.36
CA HIS A 262 6.13 11.34 -2.53
C HIS A 262 6.57 11.97 -1.19
N PRO A 263 7.51 12.94 -1.17
CA PRO A 263 7.99 13.55 0.08
C PRO A 263 6.89 14.16 0.97
N ASN A 264 5.78 14.57 0.37
CA ASN A 264 4.61 15.13 1.04
C ASN A 264 3.46 14.11 1.10
N PHE A 265 3.75 12.83 1.17
CA PHE A 265 2.71 11.82 1.33
C PHE A 265 2.25 11.78 2.79
N ASP A 266 0.96 11.97 2.98
CA ASP A 266 0.30 11.88 4.28
C ASP A 266 -0.54 10.59 4.41
N VAL A 267 -0.71 10.12 5.63
CA VAL A 267 -1.59 8.99 5.93
C VAL A 267 -3.02 9.32 5.49
N PRO A 268 -3.69 8.41 4.74
CA PRO A 268 -5.05 8.66 4.29
C PRO A 268 -6.00 9.02 5.42
N SER A 269 -6.79 10.06 5.19
CA SER A 269 -7.73 10.58 6.16
C SER A 269 -9.04 11.05 5.53
N ASP A 270 -10.13 10.94 6.31
CA ASP A 270 -11.48 11.33 5.93
C ASP A 270 -12.11 12.20 7.01
N LEU A 271 -12.83 13.23 6.60
CA LEU A 271 -13.83 13.89 7.43
C LEU A 271 -15.15 13.10 7.34
N LYS A 272 -15.59 12.53 8.47
CA LYS A 272 -16.86 11.78 8.55
C LYS A 272 -17.86 12.51 9.43
N MET A 273 -19.12 12.46 8.99
CA MET A 273 -20.27 12.97 9.72
C MET A 273 -21.35 11.91 9.72
N SER A 274 -21.96 11.67 10.88
CA SER A 274 -23.12 10.79 10.99
C SER A 274 -24.24 11.41 11.80
N MET A 275 -25.46 10.97 11.52
CA MET A 275 -26.66 11.28 12.29
C MET A 275 -27.59 10.07 12.24
N ASP A 276 -28.02 9.61 13.42
CA ASP A 276 -28.90 8.45 13.60
C ASP A 276 -30.10 8.84 14.41
N LEU A 277 -31.31 8.56 13.88
CA LEU A 277 -32.55 8.64 14.62
C LEU A 277 -33.04 7.23 14.95
N THR A 278 -33.22 6.95 16.23
CA THR A 278 -33.80 5.70 16.69
C THR A 278 -35.13 5.96 17.37
N LEU A 279 -36.19 5.25 16.92
CA LEU A 279 -37.50 5.25 17.53
C LEU A 279 -37.75 3.89 18.20
N TYR A 280 -38.12 3.91 19.48
CA TYR A 280 -38.56 2.74 20.23
C TYR A 280 -40.09 2.66 20.18
N LEU A 281 -40.60 1.60 19.58
CA LEU A 281 -42.03 1.44 19.29
C LEU A 281 -42.68 0.53 20.34
N ARG A 282 -43.95 0.78 20.64
CA ARG A 282 -44.77 -0.12 21.50
C ARG A 282 -44.73 -1.54 20.94
N GLY A 283 -44.56 -2.51 21.83
CA GLY A 283 -44.42 -3.92 21.46
C GLY A 283 -42.96 -4.35 21.19
N GLY A 284 -41.98 -3.48 21.50
CA GLY A 284 -40.54 -3.82 21.50
C GLY A 284 -39.85 -3.71 20.17
N ALA A 285 -40.53 -3.23 19.14
CA ALA A 285 -39.89 -2.97 17.84
C ALA A 285 -39.02 -1.70 17.90
N LYS A 286 -37.91 -1.69 17.11
CA LYS A 286 -37.00 -0.56 16.97
C LYS A 286 -36.94 -0.17 15.51
N LEU A 287 -37.08 1.11 15.19
CA LEU A 287 -36.85 1.70 13.88
C LEU A 287 -35.66 2.64 13.97
N THR A 288 -34.68 2.46 13.08
CA THR A 288 -33.51 3.33 13.00
C THR A 288 -33.38 3.88 11.59
N ALA A 289 -33.13 5.18 11.48
CA ALA A 289 -32.73 5.84 10.25
C ALA A 289 -31.30 6.40 10.45
N ASN A 290 -30.43 6.08 9.54
CA ASN A 290 -29.01 6.45 9.61
C ASN A 290 -28.62 7.27 8.38
N TYR A 291 -27.86 8.35 8.59
CA TYR A 291 -27.22 9.15 7.55
C TYR A 291 -25.73 9.25 7.83
N ILE A 292 -24.91 8.90 6.85
CA ILE A 292 -23.45 9.01 6.91
C ILE A 292 -22.96 9.76 5.69
N LYS A 293 -22.07 10.73 5.91
CA LYS A 293 -21.32 11.41 4.87
C LYS A 293 -19.83 11.34 5.19
N SER A 294 -19.03 10.93 4.19
CA SER A 294 -17.57 10.95 4.26
C SER A 294 -17.04 11.82 3.13
N GLN A 295 -16.10 12.67 3.45
CA GLN A 295 -15.33 13.47 2.50
C GLN A 295 -13.85 13.11 2.68
N VAL A 296 -13.22 12.68 1.61
CA VAL A 296 -11.78 12.43 1.59
C VAL A 296 -11.03 13.74 1.82
N LEU A 297 -10.11 13.74 2.77
CA LEU A 297 -9.11 14.79 2.96
C LEU A 297 -7.84 14.39 2.21
N ASP A 298 -7.33 13.19 2.52
CA ASP A 298 -6.17 12.60 1.88
C ASP A 298 -6.48 11.15 1.50
N ALA A 299 -6.54 10.85 0.22
CA ALA A 299 -6.59 9.48 -0.30
C ALA A 299 -5.30 9.15 -1.02
N VAL A 300 -5.01 7.88 -1.17
CA VAL A 300 -3.88 7.42 -1.97
C VAL A 300 -4.19 7.56 -3.45
N ASP A 301 -3.26 8.11 -4.17
CA ASP A 301 -3.23 8.17 -5.63
C ASP A 301 -1.86 7.72 -6.13
N PHE A 302 -1.82 7.11 -7.30
CA PHE A 302 -0.59 6.67 -7.93
C PHE A 302 -0.39 7.40 -9.24
N THR A 303 0.83 7.92 -9.43
CA THR A 303 1.25 8.52 -10.69
C THR A 303 2.51 7.85 -11.21
N ASP A 304 2.69 7.88 -12.51
CA ASP A 304 3.88 7.36 -13.16
C ASP A 304 4.71 8.53 -13.68
N ALA A 305 5.88 8.74 -13.07
CA ALA A 305 6.82 9.78 -13.49
C ALA A 305 7.53 9.45 -14.81
N GLY A 306 7.51 8.18 -15.23
CA GLY A 306 8.09 7.75 -16.51
C GLY A 306 7.26 8.13 -17.73
N VAL A 307 5.99 8.54 -17.50
CA VAL A 307 5.06 8.86 -18.61
C VAL A 307 5.12 10.34 -18.95
N ALA A 308 5.62 10.68 -20.13
CA ALA A 308 5.55 12.02 -20.68
C ALA A 308 4.31 12.19 -21.58
N ALA A 309 3.91 13.43 -21.84
CA ALA A 309 2.82 13.72 -22.76
C ALA A 309 3.10 13.20 -24.21
N SER A 310 4.38 13.11 -24.58
CA SER A 310 4.85 12.53 -25.84
C SER A 310 4.59 11.03 -25.97
N ASP A 311 4.40 10.32 -24.85
CA ASP A 311 4.18 8.87 -24.84
C ASP A 311 2.72 8.52 -25.11
N VAL A 312 1.83 9.51 -25.15
CA VAL A 312 0.42 9.31 -25.52
C VAL A 312 0.33 9.05 -27.02
N VAL A 313 0.02 7.81 -27.38
CA VAL A 313 -0.13 7.41 -28.78
C VAL A 313 -1.58 7.49 -29.28
N GLN A 314 -2.55 7.37 -28.35
CA GLN A 314 -3.98 7.41 -28.67
C GLN A 314 -4.81 7.73 -27.43
N VAL A 315 -6.01 8.29 -27.65
CA VAL A 315 -7.09 8.31 -26.66
C VAL A 315 -8.19 7.37 -27.18
N ALA A 316 -8.51 6.35 -26.39
CA ALA A 316 -9.55 5.39 -26.73
C ALA A 316 -10.94 6.04 -26.73
N ALA A 317 -11.91 5.40 -27.37
CA ALA A 317 -13.29 5.94 -27.50
C ALA A 317 -14.00 6.15 -26.14
N ASP A 318 -13.58 5.44 -25.10
CA ASP A 318 -14.05 5.58 -23.72
C ASP A 318 -13.28 6.63 -22.89
N GLY A 319 -12.36 7.37 -23.52
CA GLY A 319 -11.58 8.43 -22.91
C GLY A 319 -10.29 7.96 -22.22
N ARG A 320 -9.96 6.66 -22.25
CA ARG A 320 -8.70 6.16 -21.71
C ARG A 320 -7.52 6.55 -22.59
N THR A 321 -6.46 7.00 -21.96
CA THR A 321 -5.18 7.29 -22.63
C THR A 321 -4.42 6.00 -22.90
N VAL A 322 -3.92 5.84 -24.10
CA VAL A 322 -3.04 4.73 -24.51
C VAL A 322 -1.62 5.27 -24.66
N TYR A 323 -0.69 4.67 -23.98
CA TYR A 323 0.72 5.04 -23.96
C TYR A 323 1.54 4.12 -24.86
N SER A 324 2.73 4.58 -25.28
CA SER A 324 3.71 3.73 -25.96
C SER A 324 4.24 2.64 -25.01
N GLU A 325 4.71 1.51 -25.55
CA GLU A 325 5.28 0.42 -24.75
C GLU A 325 6.76 0.67 -24.36
N GLU A 326 7.34 1.82 -24.74
CA GLU A 326 8.77 2.09 -24.64
C GLU A 326 9.17 2.97 -23.45
N TYR A 327 8.34 3.12 -22.42
CA TYR A 327 8.68 3.90 -21.25
C TYR A 327 9.00 3.03 -20.03
N THR A 328 9.88 3.53 -19.16
CA THR A 328 10.19 2.89 -17.89
C THR A 328 9.21 3.36 -16.82
N GLN A 329 8.45 2.45 -16.21
CA GLN A 329 7.52 2.78 -15.14
C GLN A 329 8.26 3.28 -13.91
N ASN A 330 7.83 4.44 -13.38
CA ASN A 330 8.32 5.01 -12.13
C ASN A 330 7.13 5.46 -11.29
N ILE A 331 6.67 4.58 -10.43
CA ILE A 331 5.42 4.76 -9.69
C ILE A 331 5.66 5.59 -8.44
N ILE A 332 4.92 6.67 -8.31
CA ILE A 332 4.92 7.55 -7.14
C ILE A 332 3.59 7.43 -6.43
N MET A 333 3.63 7.04 -5.17
CA MET A 333 2.48 7.09 -4.26
C MET A 333 2.37 8.50 -3.67
N ARG A 334 1.22 9.13 -3.83
CA ARG A 334 0.93 10.49 -3.37
C ARG A 334 -0.51 10.62 -2.87
N ASN A 335 -0.89 11.79 -2.39
CA ASN A 335 -2.25 12.06 -1.95
C ASN A 335 -3.10 12.76 -3.00
N THR A 336 -4.41 12.56 -2.87
CA THR A 336 -5.45 13.32 -3.55
C THR A 336 -6.59 13.59 -2.57
N SER A 337 -7.22 14.76 -2.70
CA SER A 337 -8.42 15.12 -1.93
C SER A 337 -9.73 14.78 -2.66
N LYS A 338 -9.63 14.00 -3.76
CA LYS A 338 -10.79 13.60 -4.55
C LYS A 338 -11.45 12.37 -3.94
N GLY A 339 -12.76 12.43 -3.80
CA GLY A 339 -13.59 11.31 -3.36
C GLY A 339 -14.48 11.66 -2.19
N GLY A 340 -15.43 10.79 -1.94
CA GLY A 340 -16.38 10.90 -0.84
C GLY A 340 -17.49 9.86 -0.98
N MET A 341 -18.26 9.71 0.08
CA MET A 341 -19.39 8.80 0.15
C MET A 341 -20.56 9.48 0.88
N GLU A 342 -21.74 9.22 0.43
CA GLU A 342 -22.99 9.58 1.11
C GLU A 342 -23.89 8.34 1.15
N SER A 343 -24.43 8.03 2.33
CA SER A 343 -25.32 6.89 2.53
C SER A 343 -26.48 7.27 3.43
N PHE A 344 -27.65 6.80 3.07
CA PHE A 344 -28.86 6.87 3.88
C PHE A 344 -29.48 5.47 3.98
N THR A 345 -29.74 5.02 5.20
CA THR A 345 -30.28 3.67 5.46
C THR A 345 -31.46 3.74 6.43
#